data_f75caac7155efb1716c4993b86f64dd5
#
_entry.id   f75caac7155efb1716c4993b86f64dd5
#
_cell.length_a   1.000
_cell.length_b   1.000
_cell.length_c   1.000
_cell.angle_alpha   90.00
_cell.angle_beta   90.00
_cell.angle_gamma   90.00
#
_symmetry.space_group_name_H-M   'P 1'
#
loop_
_entity.id
_entity.type
_entity.pdbx_description
1 polymer ?
#
loop_
_entity_poly.entity_id
_entity_poly.type
_entity_poly.pdbx_seq_one_letter_code
_entity_poly.pdbx_strand_id
1 'polypeptide(L)'
;DVFDGLGQLSVSQEFFPNYYLGYGSSYPSLLGAVPFLFEQGSARGMVQDTDNGLKRYDQTILEQFQAAVALLGEAAQQRERLQAFQQRWFADSSDKARANPTKAYAFTSNDQGRFAHFLDLLNAHAIDVRFLESDQTIDGTLYPANRSAVVYLDQARYALIEGIFAVQTPPEDQVVFYDISGWTLPHAFGLKHAALNARQAGRSDAGTAASTAGRSAPILPPAPGDDVLAYVIDWSHFNAPRAVNRILRHELRAKVIPDPVRLETPNGFVDVPRGAVLVPTRRQDMSADDIYALIVRAVEEDGVTVHASLTSRTPSGSDLGGFSVDALEAPKVLLLTGRAGASGVSDNDAGEVWHYLDQMLHIPVTMIDVTNVNSRHLSDHTHIIAVGGAYGALSDGFVDTLKSWIRDGGVFIGTQSGAEWAVAQGLADIDMLGVERVDEEAEAKEDEDEMDPPAPGSYEDKLDYDRQERITGAVFAGVIDPTHPLGFGYDGNEIFVHKEGEKGFEPGDNPFGIVVRYADTPLASGYASATNLERLSGKGMLAAARVGAGSVILFADNPNFRAYWLGTKRLFSNSLFFARAFSSPAPRPEK
;
A
#
# COMPACT_ATOMS: atom_id res chain seq x y z
N ASP A 1 25.84 8.02 36.48
CA ASP A 1 25.26 8.15 35.16
C ASP A 1 25.99 9.23 34.35
N VAL A 2 26.15 9.07 33.02
CA VAL A 2 26.93 9.98 32.18
C VAL A 2 26.26 11.34 32.11
N PHE A 3 24.93 11.37 31.95
CA PHE A 3 24.18 12.60 31.82
C PHE A 3 24.09 13.37 33.15
N ASP A 4 23.98 12.66 34.29
CA ASP A 4 24.06 13.29 35.62
C ASP A 4 25.40 13.99 35.81
N GLY A 5 26.50 13.33 35.36
CA GLY A 5 27.83 13.93 35.39
C GLY A 5 27.99 15.16 34.49
N LEU A 6 27.14 15.33 33.47
CA LEU A 6 27.10 16.49 32.59
C LEU A 6 26.12 17.57 33.08
N GLY A 7 25.37 17.33 34.18
CA GLY A 7 24.31 18.19 34.63
C GLY A 7 23.11 18.26 33.68
N GLN A 8 22.92 17.24 32.86
CA GLN A 8 21.82 17.16 31.90
C GLN A 8 20.67 16.37 32.48
N LEU A 9 19.45 16.89 32.32
CA LEU A 9 18.25 16.14 32.62
C LEU A 9 18.04 15.07 31.52
N SER A 10 17.92 13.83 31.94
CA SER A 10 17.63 12.70 31.06
C SER A 10 16.40 11.94 31.55
N VAL A 11 15.69 11.35 30.64
CA VAL A 11 14.51 10.55 30.90
C VAL A 11 14.84 9.10 30.58
N SER A 12 14.46 8.19 31.47
CA SER A 12 14.52 6.76 31.22
C SER A 12 13.27 6.10 31.80
N GLN A 13 12.86 5.00 31.21
CA GLN A 13 11.70 4.21 31.65
C GLN A 13 10.33 4.93 31.52
N GLU A 14 10.24 6.03 30.79
CA GLU A 14 8.96 6.53 30.36
C GLU A 14 8.37 5.60 29.28
N PHE A 15 7.04 5.60 29.20
CA PHE A 15 6.34 4.73 28.27
C PHE A 15 6.63 5.15 26.82
N PHE A 16 7.31 4.27 26.10
CA PHE A 16 7.45 4.32 24.64
C PHE A 16 6.99 2.97 24.09
N PRO A 17 5.86 2.92 23.36
CA PRO A 17 5.36 1.65 22.84
C PRO A 17 6.27 1.14 21.74
N ASN A 18 7.21 0.28 22.08
CA ASN A 18 8.10 -0.40 21.16
C ASN A 18 7.40 -1.64 20.57
N TYR A 19 6.23 -1.45 19.98
CA TYR A 19 5.34 -2.52 19.56
C TYR A 19 5.59 -2.94 18.10
N TYR A 20 5.67 -1.98 17.17
CA TYR A 20 5.87 -2.28 15.75
C TYR A 20 7.24 -2.90 15.48
N LEU A 21 7.25 -4.05 14.80
CA LEU A 21 8.46 -4.82 14.53
C LEU A 21 9.49 -4.11 13.63
N GLY A 22 9.09 -3.11 12.87
CA GLY A 22 9.94 -2.40 11.91
C GLY A 22 10.82 -1.31 12.50
N TYR A 23 10.72 -1.00 13.81
CA TYR A 23 11.62 -0.02 14.42
C TYR A 23 13.04 -0.55 14.60
N GLY A 24 14.03 0.34 14.54
CA GLY A 24 15.42 0.03 14.88
C GLY A 24 15.61 -0.42 16.34
N SER A 25 14.64 -0.12 17.21
CA SER A 25 14.61 -0.55 18.62
C SER A 25 13.89 -1.88 18.83
N SER A 26 12.93 -2.30 17.98
CA SER A 26 12.18 -3.55 18.12
C SER A 26 12.74 -4.68 17.27
N TYR A 27 13.09 -4.41 16.02
CA TYR A 27 13.59 -5.44 15.08
C TYR A 27 14.79 -6.24 15.63
N PRO A 28 15.84 -5.63 16.19
CA PRO A 28 16.97 -6.40 16.76
C PRO A 28 16.56 -7.30 17.92
N SER A 29 15.54 -6.93 18.70
CA SER A 29 15.00 -7.76 19.78
C SER A 29 14.46 -9.10 19.28
N LEU A 30 13.86 -9.11 18.08
CA LEU A 30 13.37 -10.33 17.42
C LEU A 30 14.49 -11.25 16.93
N LEU A 31 15.73 -10.76 16.97
CA LEU A 31 16.95 -11.50 16.59
C LEU A 31 17.84 -11.83 17.79
N GLY A 32 17.37 -11.61 19.03
CA GLY A 32 18.12 -11.89 20.26
C GLY A 32 19.18 -10.84 20.60
N ALA A 33 19.06 -9.64 20.06
CA ALA A 33 19.88 -8.50 20.45
C ALA A 33 19.20 -7.68 21.57
N VAL A 34 19.98 -6.81 22.21
CA VAL A 34 19.49 -5.82 23.19
C VAL A 34 19.64 -4.45 22.53
N PRO A 35 18.59 -3.89 21.94
CA PRO A 35 18.64 -2.57 21.31
C PRO A 35 18.54 -1.44 22.35
N PHE A 36 19.09 -0.29 21.97
CA PHE A 36 18.99 0.95 22.73
C PHE A 36 18.57 2.07 21.76
N LEU A 37 17.62 2.88 22.20
CA LEU A 37 17.19 4.08 21.51
C LEU A 37 17.59 5.31 22.33
N PHE A 38 18.40 6.19 21.75
CA PHE A 38 18.73 7.49 22.32
C PHE A 38 18.06 8.58 21.50
N GLU A 39 17.02 9.17 22.06
CA GLU A 39 16.34 10.31 21.46
C GLU A 39 16.80 11.61 22.12
N GLN A 40 17.10 12.59 21.30
CA GLN A 40 17.55 13.90 21.74
C GLN A 40 16.83 14.98 20.97
N GLY A 41 16.27 15.97 21.66
CA GLY A 41 15.70 17.15 21.03
C GLY A 41 16.72 17.87 20.13
N SER A 42 16.32 18.25 18.92
CA SER A 42 17.19 18.90 17.94
C SER A 42 17.55 20.32 18.32
N ALA A 43 18.82 20.72 18.13
CA ALA A 43 19.26 22.11 18.12
C ALA A 43 19.16 22.68 16.71
N ARG A 44 17.95 22.83 16.17
CA ARG A 44 17.71 23.34 14.81
C ARG A 44 18.44 24.65 14.58
N GLY A 45 19.24 24.68 13.49
CA GLY A 45 20.10 25.85 13.17
C GLY A 45 21.30 25.86 14.08
N MET A 46 21.93 25.87 14.84
CA MET A 46 23.13 25.90 15.70
C MET A 46 22.80 26.17 17.16
N VAL A 47 21.75 26.96 17.42
CA VAL A 47 21.30 27.30 18.77
C VAL A 47 19.77 27.39 18.77
N GLN A 48 19.13 26.78 19.75
CA GLN A 48 17.68 26.85 19.95
C GLN A 48 17.40 27.22 21.40
N ASP A 49 16.51 28.18 21.61
CA ASP A 49 15.94 28.49 22.92
C ASP A 49 14.80 27.50 23.23
N THR A 50 14.87 26.84 24.37
CA THR A 50 13.90 25.84 24.79
C THR A 50 13.49 26.10 26.24
N ASP A 51 12.41 25.45 26.70
CA ASP A 51 11.95 25.54 28.10
C ASP A 51 13.02 25.11 29.10
N ASN A 52 14.02 24.32 28.65
CA ASN A 52 15.17 23.88 29.46
C ASN A 52 16.43 24.76 29.26
N GLY A 53 16.29 25.92 28.61
CA GLY A 53 17.38 26.83 28.30
C GLY A 53 17.95 26.65 26.89
N LEU A 54 19.08 27.31 26.65
CA LEU A 54 19.71 27.30 25.32
C LEU A 54 20.30 25.93 24.98
N LYS A 55 19.80 25.34 23.92
CA LYS A 55 20.32 24.11 23.35
C LYS A 55 21.25 24.42 22.16
N ARG A 56 22.49 23.93 22.24
CA ARG A 56 23.54 24.18 21.24
C ARG A 56 23.88 22.93 20.47
N TYR A 57 24.16 23.06 19.19
CA TYR A 57 24.49 21.93 18.31
C TYR A 57 25.78 21.20 18.71
N ASP A 58 26.82 21.93 19.10
CA ASP A 58 28.07 21.36 19.60
C ASP A 58 27.86 20.52 20.89
N GLN A 59 26.98 20.97 21.76
CA GLN A 59 26.60 20.24 22.97
C GLN A 59 25.82 18.94 22.62
N THR A 60 24.86 19.00 21.69
CA THR A 60 24.12 17.81 21.27
C THR A 60 25.01 16.73 20.67
N ILE A 61 26.03 17.12 19.89
CA ILE A 61 27.05 16.19 19.37
C ILE A 61 27.80 15.53 20.53
N LEU A 62 28.25 16.31 21.51
CA LEU A 62 29.01 15.78 22.67
C LEU A 62 28.16 14.81 23.48
N GLU A 63 26.91 15.11 23.73
CA GLU A 63 25.97 14.28 24.48
C GLU A 63 25.75 12.93 23.80
N GLN A 64 25.46 12.90 22.50
CA GLN A 64 25.32 11.68 21.70
C GLN A 64 26.62 10.86 21.65
N PHE A 65 27.74 11.52 21.48
CA PHE A 65 29.05 10.85 21.49
C PHE A 65 29.32 10.18 22.85
N GLN A 66 29.09 10.88 23.95
CA GLN A 66 29.32 10.36 25.30
C GLN A 66 28.35 9.19 25.62
N ALA A 67 27.07 9.29 25.21
CA ALA A 67 26.12 8.20 25.36
C ALA A 67 26.60 6.93 24.60
N ALA A 68 27.04 7.11 23.38
CA ALA A 68 27.56 5.99 22.56
C ALA A 68 28.81 5.35 23.18
N VAL A 69 29.78 6.15 23.64
CA VAL A 69 31.01 5.66 24.28
C VAL A 69 30.69 4.95 25.60
N ALA A 70 29.77 5.50 26.41
CA ALA A 70 29.34 4.87 27.66
C ALA A 70 28.65 3.51 27.41
N LEU A 71 27.78 3.45 26.39
CA LEU A 71 27.13 2.20 25.99
C LEU A 71 28.14 1.13 25.57
N LEU A 72 29.14 1.50 24.75
CA LEU A 72 30.21 0.57 24.34
C LEU A 72 31.05 0.08 25.53
N GLY A 73 31.38 0.99 26.45
CA GLY A 73 32.08 0.65 27.70
C GLY A 73 31.31 -0.33 28.56
N GLU A 74 30.02 -0.06 28.77
CA GLU A 74 29.14 -0.94 29.55
C GLU A 74 28.93 -2.30 28.86
N ALA A 75 28.72 -2.31 27.55
CA ALA A 75 28.59 -3.54 26.78
C ALA A 75 29.85 -4.43 26.87
N ALA A 76 31.04 -3.82 26.89
CA ALA A 76 32.30 -4.55 27.10
C ALA A 76 32.39 -5.15 28.50
N GLN A 77 31.96 -4.42 29.52
CA GLN A 77 31.95 -4.93 30.90
C GLN A 77 30.89 -6.02 31.10
N GLN A 78 29.73 -5.92 30.47
CA GLN A 78 28.61 -6.87 30.56
C GLN A 78 28.68 -7.99 29.51
N ARG A 79 29.81 -8.17 28.81
CA ARG A 79 29.96 -9.12 27.70
C ARG A 79 29.42 -10.52 27.99
N GLU A 80 29.80 -11.09 29.12
CA GLU A 80 29.39 -12.45 29.50
C GLU A 80 27.87 -12.52 29.74
N ARG A 81 27.30 -11.48 30.36
CA ARG A 81 25.87 -11.39 30.62
C ARG A 81 25.08 -11.27 29.32
N LEU A 82 25.56 -10.47 28.37
CA LEU A 82 24.94 -10.29 27.05
C LEU A 82 25.01 -11.58 26.24
N GLN A 83 26.14 -12.29 26.25
CA GLN A 83 26.27 -13.58 25.57
C GLN A 83 25.34 -14.64 26.19
N ALA A 84 25.29 -14.73 27.53
CA ALA A 84 24.38 -15.64 28.22
C ALA A 84 22.90 -15.29 27.97
N PHE A 85 22.55 -14.00 27.85
CA PHE A 85 21.23 -13.57 27.44
C PHE A 85 20.89 -14.07 26.04
N GLN A 86 21.76 -13.87 25.07
CA GLN A 86 21.53 -14.29 23.69
C GLN A 86 21.37 -15.82 23.57
N GLN A 87 22.21 -16.58 24.26
CA GLN A 87 22.10 -18.05 24.30
C GLN A 87 20.73 -18.50 24.85
N ARG A 88 20.34 -17.93 25.98
CA ARG A 88 19.01 -18.20 26.58
C ARG A 88 17.88 -17.80 25.64
N TRP A 89 17.99 -16.63 24.99
CA TRP A 89 16.97 -16.15 24.07
C TRP A 89 16.71 -17.14 22.92
N PHE A 90 17.75 -17.72 22.33
CA PHE A 90 17.60 -18.75 21.28
C PHE A 90 17.02 -20.07 21.83
N ALA A 91 17.43 -20.50 23.02
CA ALA A 91 16.87 -21.67 23.67
C ALA A 91 15.37 -21.48 23.95
N ASP A 92 14.99 -20.36 24.56
CA ASP A 92 13.61 -20.00 24.87
C ASP A 92 12.76 -19.86 23.59
N SER A 93 13.33 -19.31 22.51
CA SER A 93 12.66 -19.21 21.22
C SER A 93 12.35 -20.58 20.63
N SER A 94 13.29 -21.52 20.72
CA SER A 94 13.07 -22.91 20.28
C SER A 94 12.00 -23.61 21.13
N ASP A 95 12.02 -23.41 22.46
CA ASP A 95 10.99 -23.97 23.34
C ASP A 95 9.60 -23.38 23.04
N LYS A 96 9.51 -22.09 22.81
CA LYS A 96 8.29 -21.41 22.38
C LYS A 96 7.78 -21.95 21.03
N ALA A 97 8.65 -22.14 20.04
CA ALA A 97 8.28 -22.72 18.74
C ALA A 97 7.69 -24.14 18.90
N ARG A 98 8.32 -24.95 19.77
CA ARG A 98 7.81 -26.30 20.06
C ARG A 98 6.47 -26.30 20.81
N ALA A 99 6.26 -25.36 21.70
CA ALA A 99 5.02 -25.21 22.46
C ALA A 99 3.88 -24.56 21.67
N ASN A 100 4.19 -23.74 20.64
CA ASN A 100 3.19 -23.03 19.84
C ASN A 100 2.23 -24.02 19.16
N PRO A 101 0.90 -23.84 19.25
CA PRO A 101 -0.07 -24.66 18.52
C PRO A 101 0.09 -24.56 16.99
N THR A 102 0.48 -23.39 16.48
CA THR A 102 0.90 -23.19 15.08
C THR A 102 2.30 -23.77 14.89
N LYS A 103 2.48 -24.58 13.85
CA LYS A 103 3.77 -25.21 13.51
C LYS A 103 4.39 -24.65 12.24
N ALA A 104 3.58 -24.08 11.39
CA ALA A 104 4.02 -23.48 10.14
C ALA A 104 2.99 -22.47 9.65
N TYR A 105 3.39 -21.64 8.71
CA TYR A 105 2.50 -20.79 7.92
C TYR A 105 2.61 -21.17 6.45
N ALA A 106 1.47 -21.42 5.79
CA ALA A 106 1.40 -21.55 4.34
C ALA A 106 0.95 -20.23 3.73
N PHE A 107 1.47 -19.88 2.56
CA PHE A 107 1.05 -18.70 1.82
C PHE A 107 1.09 -18.89 0.31
N THR A 108 0.24 -18.16 -0.41
CA THR A 108 0.11 -18.22 -1.86
C THR A 108 -0.39 -16.90 -2.43
N SER A 109 -0.18 -16.69 -3.74
CA SER A 109 -0.81 -15.61 -4.50
C SER A 109 -0.96 -16.00 -5.96
N ASN A 110 -2.03 -15.57 -6.60
CA ASN A 110 -2.16 -15.64 -8.06
C ASN A 110 -1.21 -14.64 -8.73
N ASP A 111 -0.98 -13.48 -8.09
CA ASP A 111 0.04 -12.52 -8.50
C ASP A 111 1.45 -12.98 -8.08
N GLN A 112 2.13 -13.64 -9.02
CA GLN A 112 3.46 -14.18 -8.78
C GLN A 112 4.54 -13.09 -8.60
N GLY A 113 4.27 -11.85 -8.98
CA GLY A 113 5.13 -10.70 -8.70
C GLY A 113 5.14 -10.38 -7.19
N ARG A 114 3.97 -10.21 -6.57
CA ARG A 114 3.85 -9.98 -5.11
C ARG A 114 4.38 -11.16 -4.30
N PHE A 115 4.09 -12.39 -4.75
CA PHE A 115 4.63 -13.60 -4.14
C PHE A 115 6.16 -13.60 -4.14
N ALA A 116 6.79 -13.21 -5.25
CA ALA A 116 8.24 -13.11 -5.36
C ALA A 116 8.83 -12.07 -4.41
N HIS A 117 8.25 -10.87 -4.34
CA HIS A 117 8.67 -9.84 -3.40
C HIS A 117 8.61 -10.31 -1.94
N PHE A 118 7.59 -11.08 -1.58
CA PHE A 118 7.47 -11.64 -0.23
C PHE A 118 8.53 -12.72 0.04
N LEU A 119 8.79 -13.61 -0.94
CA LEU A 119 9.89 -14.58 -0.84
C LEU A 119 11.26 -13.90 -0.66
N ASP A 120 11.52 -12.84 -1.43
CA ASP A 120 12.77 -12.09 -1.33
C ASP A 120 12.94 -11.46 0.06
N LEU A 121 11.84 -10.90 0.63
CA LEU A 121 11.83 -10.39 1.99
C LEU A 121 12.18 -11.50 3.00
N LEU A 122 11.52 -12.65 2.95
CA LEU A 122 11.79 -13.75 3.88
C LEU A 122 13.23 -14.28 3.74
N ASN A 123 13.72 -14.44 2.50
CA ASN A 123 15.08 -14.87 2.22
C ASN A 123 16.14 -13.87 2.71
N ALA A 124 15.88 -12.55 2.57
CA ALA A 124 16.77 -11.51 3.08
C ALA A 124 16.93 -11.56 4.61
N HIS A 125 15.88 -12.05 5.31
CA HIS A 125 15.92 -12.29 6.76
C HIS A 125 16.46 -13.66 7.17
N ALA A 126 16.97 -14.46 6.21
CA ALA A 126 17.46 -15.82 6.43
C ALA A 126 16.40 -16.73 7.09
N ILE A 127 15.15 -16.61 6.65
CA ILE A 127 14.05 -17.51 7.00
C ILE A 127 14.03 -18.65 5.97
N ASP A 128 14.02 -19.89 6.44
CA ASP A 128 13.90 -21.08 5.58
C ASP A 128 12.45 -21.18 5.10
N VAL A 129 12.25 -21.04 3.79
CA VAL A 129 10.96 -21.12 3.10
C VAL A 129 11.03 -22.29 2.13
N ARG A 130 9.95 -23.07 2.02
CA ARG A 130 9.89 -24.23 1.12
C ARG A 130 8.66 -24.19 0.22
N PHE A 131 8.81 -24.55 -1.05
CA PHE A 131 7.67 -24.73 -1.95
C PHE A 131 6.86 -25.97 -1.56
N LEU A 132 5.54 -25.90 -1.73
CA LEU A 132 4.68 -27.07 -1.71
C LEU A 132 4.87 -27.86 -3.01
N GLU A 133 5.09 -29.20 -2.91
CA GLU A 133 5.26 -30.09 -4.06
C GLU A 133 3.94 -30.67 -4.56
N SER A 134 2.89 -30.61 -3.75
CA SER A 134 1.52 -31.02 -4.11
C SER A 134 0.49 -29.96 -3.75
N ASP A 135 -0.61 -29.95 -4.48
CA ASP A 135 -1.75 -29.06 -4.20
C ASP A 135 -2.31 -29.36 -2.80
N GLN A 136 -2.51 -28.33 -2.00
CA GLN A 136 -3.09 -28.42 -0.66
C GLN A 136 -4.35 -27.56 -0.57
N THR A 137 -5.39 -28.07 0.06
CA THR A 137 -6.54 -27.25 0.44
C THR A 137 -6.53 -27.06 1.95
N ILE A 138 -6.42 -25.81 2.40
CA ILE A 138 -6.33 -25.41 3.79
C ILE A 138 -7.47 -24.41 4.04
N ASP A 139 -8.36 -24.73 4.97
CA ASP A 139 -9.51 -23.89 5.34
C ASP A 139 -10.34 -23.40 4.12
N GLY A 140 -10.52 -24.29 3.12
CA GLY A 140 -11.25 -24.01 1.89
C GLY A 140 -10.47 -23.26 0.81
N THR A 141 -9.25 -22.80 1.09
CA THR A 141 -8.38 -22.14 0.12
C THR A 141 -7.41 -23.13 -0.52
N LEU A 142 -7.31 -23.10 -1.84
CA LEU A 142 -6.31 -23.88 -2.61
C LEU A 142 -4.94 -23.21 -2.55
N TYR A 143 -3.93 -23.99 -2.18
CA TYR A 143 -2.50 -23.67 -2.24
C TYR A 143 -1.85 -24.55 -3.30
N PRO A 144 -1.70 -24.05 -4.55
CA PRO A 144 -1.19 -24.85 -5.66
C PRO A 144 0.28 -25.22 -5.49
N ALA A 145 0.65 -26.41 -5.93
CA ALA A 145 2.03 -26.87 -6.00
C ALA A 145 2.93 -25.90 -6.77
N ASN A 146 4.16 -25.71 -6.32
CA ASN A 146 5.18 -24.84 -6.94
C ASN A 146 4.79 -23.35 -7.07
N ARG A 147 3.61 -22.96 -6.58
CA ARG A 147 3.11 -21.57 -6.54
C ARG A 147 2.74 -21.13 -5.13
N SER A 148 2.87 -22.04 -4.18
CA SER A 148 2.65 -21.82 -2.76
C SER A 148 3.87 -22.25 -1.97
N ALA A 149 4.08 -21.64 -0.82
CA ALA A 149 5.20 -21.95 0.05
C ALA A 149 4.76 -22.09 1.50
N VAL A 150 5.63 -22.71 2.28
CA VAL A 150 5.46 -22.94 3.72
C VAL A 150 6.70 -22.49 4.47
N VAL A 151 6.49 -21.89 5.65
CA VAL A 151 7.51 -21.51 6.63
C VAL A 151 7.23 -22.25 7.91
N TYR A 152 8.14 -23.14 8.31
CA TYR A 152 8.04 -23.82 9.60
C TYR A 152 8.54 -22.92 10.73
N LEU A 153 7.92 -22.98 11.90
CA LEU A 153 8.29 -22.14 13.04
C LEU A 153 9.55 -22.61 13.79
N ASP A 154 9.91 -23.89 13.65
CA ASP A 154 11.12 -24.44 14.33
C ASP A 154 12.39 -24.02 13.60
N GLN A 155 12.69 -22.72 13.70
CA GLN A 155 13.87 -22.05 13.14
C GLN A 155 14.42 -21.03 14.13
N ALA A 156 15.70 -20.68 13.98
CA ALA A 156 16.33 -19.61 14.76
C ALA A 156 15.64 -18.24 14.65
N ARG A 157 14.85 -18.03 13.60
CA ARG A 157 14.08 -16.81 13.34
C ARG A 157 12.62 -16.87 13.86
N TYR A 158 12.29 -17.78 14.75
CA TYR A 158 10.94 -18.00 15.27
C TYR A 158 10.21 -16.70 15.63
N ALA A 159 10.82 -15.86 16.46
CA ALA A 159 10.18 -14.62 16.90
C ALA A 159 9.89 -13.64 15.74
N LEU A 160 10.77 -13.57 14.75
CA LEU A 160 10.57 -12.75 13.57
C LEU A 160 9.47 -13.35 12.67
N ILE A 161 9.42 -14.67 12.50
CA ILE A 161 8.37 -15.34 11.72
C ILE A 161 7.00 -15.08 12.34
N GLU A 162 6.86 -15.23 13.65
CA GLU A 162 5.62 -14.86 14.36
C GLU A 162 5.28 -13.38 14.16
N GLY A 163 6.26 -12.48 14.29
CA GLY A 163 6.06 -11.06 14.04
C GLY A 163 5.59 -10.73 12.61
N ILE A 164 6.01 -11.50 11.61
CA ILE A 164 5.64 -11.31 10.21
C ILE A 164 4.21 -11.83 9.92
N PHE A 165 3.88 -13.02 10.43
CA PHE A 165 2.68 -13.76 9.99
C PHE A 165 1.50 -13.66 10.95
N ALA A 166 1.76 -13.50 12.26
CA ALA A 166 0.69 -13.51 13.24
C ALA A 166 -0.21 -12.28 13.11
N VAL A 167 -1.49 -12.49 13.39
CA VAL A 167 -2.45 -11.40 13.59
C VAL A 167 -2.12 -10.74 14.93
N GLN A 168 -1.95 -9.43 14.93
CA GLN A 168 -1.73 -8.65 16.14
C GLN A 168 -3.08 -8.43 16.84
N THR A 169 -3.17 -8.89 18.07
CA THR A 169 -4.31 -8.68 18.97
C THR A 169 -3.76 -8.11 20.28
N PRO A 170 -3.58 -6.78 20.37
CA PRO A 170 -3.06 -6.16 21.57
C PRO A 170 -3.95 -6.46 22.78
N PRO A 171 -3.38 -6.67 23.99
CA PRO A 171 -4.15 -6.78 25.21
C PRO A 171 -4.98 -5.51 25.46
N GLU A 172 -6.19 -5.66 26.01
CA GLU A 172 -7.11 -4.53 26.27
C GLU A 172 -6.53 -3.45 27.20
N ASP A 173 -5.61 -3.83 28.08
CA ASP A 173 -4.89 -2.93 28.99
C ASP A 173 -3.66 -2.24 28.35
N GLN A 174 -3.36 -2.53 27.08
CA GLN A 174 -2.20 -2.01 26.35
C GLN A 174 -2.60 -1.41 24.99
N VAL A 175 -3.77 -0.81 24.91
CA VAL A 175 -4.33 -0.27 23.64
C VAL A 175 -3.80 1.11 23.24
N VAL A 176 -2.89 1.66 24.01
CA VAL A 176 -2.28 2.96 23.73
C VAL A 176 -1.11 2.79 22.78
N PHE A 177 -1.28 3.17 21.53
CA PHE A 177 -0.24 3.07 20.50
C PHE A 177 0.26 4.46 20.10
N TYR A 178 1.58 4.57 20.00
CA TYR A 178 2.24 5.75 19.45
C TYR A 178 2.12 5.78 17.91
N ASP A 179 2.17 4.61 17.27
CA ASP A 179 2.20 4.44 15.85
C ASP A 179 1.31 3.23 15.47
N ILE A 180 1.85 2.23 14.80
CA ILE A 180 1.12 1.09 14.25
C ILE A 180 0.77 0.07 15.32
N SER A 181 -0.50 -0.36 15.34
CA SER A 181 -1.00 -1.44 16.19
C SER A 181 -1.12 -2.79 15.47
N GLY A 182 -1.16 -2.80 14.13
CA GLY A 182 -1.25 -4.01 13.33
C GLY A 182 -0.55 -3.88 11.99
N TRP A 183 0.11 -4.95 11.54
CA TRP A 183 0.87 -4.96 10.26
C TRP A 183 0.70 -6.23 9.44
N THR A 184 0.56 -7.43 10.02
CA THR A 184 0.43 -8.76 9.38
C THR A 184 0.89 -8.79 7.91
N LEU A 185 2.18 -9.02 7.66
CA LEU A 185 2.78 -8.77 6.34
C LEU A 185 2.15 -9.55 5.18
N PRO A 186 1.64 -10.80 5.33
CA PRO A 186 0.89 -11.43 4.24
C PRO A 186 -0.29 -10.59 3.74
N HIS A 187 -1.02 -9.92 4.64
CA HIS A 187 -2.10 -9.00 4.27
C HIS A 187 -1.55 -7.77 3.53
N ALA A 188 -0.45 -7.20 4.02
CA ALA A 188 0.20 -6.05 3.38
C ALA A 188 0.67 -6.37 1.95
N PHE A 189 1.08 -7.61 1.68
CA PHE A 189 1.47 -8.08 0.35
C PHE A 189 0.28 -8.59 -0.47
N GLY A 190 -0.93 -8.64 0.10
CA GLY A 190 -2.11 -9.17 -0.56
C GLY A 190 -2.00 -10.66 -0.88
N LEU A 191 -1.43 -11.43 0.03
CA LEU A 191 -1.27 -12.88 -0.07
C LEU A 191 -2.35 -13.59 0.74
N LYS A 192 -2.82 -14.72 0.24
CA LYS A 192 -3.57 -15.68 1.04
C LYS A 192 -2.59 -16.44 1.93
N HIS A 193 -2.91 -16.58 3.21
CA HIS A 193 -2.07 -17.32 4.15
C HIS A 193 -2.91 -18.07 5.18
N ALA A 194 -2.33 -19.09 5.79
CA ALA A 194 -2.98 -19.89 6.84
C ALA A 194 -1.96 -20.37 7.87
N ALA A 195 -2.35 -20.34 9.14
CA ALA A 195 -1.62 -20.97 10.22
C ALA A 195 -1.88 -22.49 10.24
N LEU A 196 -0.83 -23.29 10.25
CA LEU A 196 -0.90 -24.76 10.22
C LEU A 196 -0.62 -25.34 11.59
N ASN A 197 -1.53 -26.16 12.11
CA ASN A 197 -1.28 -27.00 13.29
C ASN A 197 -0.35 -28.18 12.96
N ALA A 198 0.05 -28.97 13.96
CA ALA A 198 0.97 -30.08 13.81
C ALA A 198 0.52 -31.14 12.77
N ARG A 199 -0.79 -31.38 12.67
CA ARG A 199 -1.34 -32.35 11.69
C ARG A 199 -1.30 -31.80 10.27
N GLN A 200 -1.61 -30.53 10.08
CA GLN A 200 -1.59 -29.86 8.79
C GLN A 200 -0.14 -29.67 8.31
N ALA A 201 0.75 -29.18 9.17
CA ALA A 201 2.18 -29.02 8.88
C ALA A 201 2.86 -30.36 8.53
N GLY A 202 2.55 -31.45 9.22
CA GLY A 202 3.07 -32.78 8.94
C GLY A 202 2.54 -33.44 7.66
N ARG A 203 1.48 -32.87 7.05
CA ARG A 203 0.94 -33.30 5.74
C ARG A 203 1.38 -32.39 4.61
N SER A 204 1.95 -31.23 4.95
CA SER A 204 2.50 -30.34 3.94
C SER A 204 3.69 -31.02 3.27
N ASP A 205 3.50 -31.39 2.01
CA ASP A 205 4.54 -31.95 1.17
C ASP A 205 5.45 -30.81 0.72
N ALA A 206 6.41 -30.48 1.59
CA ALA A 206 7.31 -29.35 1.40
C ALA A 206 8.68 -29.84 0.93
N GLY A 207 9.00 -29.50 -0.30
CA GLY A 207 10.20 -29.97 -0.98
C GLY A 207 11.39 -29.03 -0.88
N THR A 208 11.79 -28.49 -2.00
CA THR A 208 13.00 -27.69 -2.14
C THR A 208 12.88 -26.31 -1.49
N ALA A 209 14.03 -25.72 -1.10
CA ALA A 209 14.07 -24.34 -0.62
C ALA A 209 13.49 -23.38 -1.66
N ALA A 210 12.56 -22.54 -1.23
CA ALA A 210 11.91 -21.56 -2.09
C ALA A 210 12.82 -20.34 -2.27
N SER A 211 13.20 -20.09 -3.50
CA SER A 211 14.00 -18.93 -3.89
C SER A 211 13.54 -18.40 -5.24
N THR A 212 13.57 -17.09 -5.41
CA THR A 212 13.31 -16.46 -6.71
C THR A 212 14.37 -16.80 -7.75
N ALA A 213 15.59 -17.17 -7.32
CA ALA A 213 16.70 -17.53 -8.21
C ALA A 213 16.50 -18.85 -8.99
N GLY A 214 15.52 -19.69 -8.59
CA GLY A 214 15.23 -20.97 -9.26
C GLY A 214 13.99 -20.95 -10.16
N ARG A 215 13.41 -19.78 -10.44
CA ARG A 215 12.20 -19.67 -11.29
C ARG A 215 12.49 -20.11 -12.72
N SER A 216 11.54 -20.84 -13.31
CA SER A 216 11.59 -21.19 -14.73
C SER A 216 11.78 -19.95 -15.59
N ALA A 217 12.57 -20.06 -16.65
CA ALA A 217 12.71 -18.95 -17.60
C ALA A 217 11.33 -18.47 -18.08
N PRO A 218 11.14 -17.16 -18.22
CA PRO A 218 9.88 -16.61 -18.68
C PRO A 218 9.54 -17.14 -20.09
N ILE A 219 8.26 -17.42 -20.31
CA ILE A 219 7.80 -17.90 -21.62
C ILE A 219 7.57 -16.68 -22.51
N LEU A 220 8.40 -16.55 -23.55
CA LEU A 220 8.24 -15.50 -24.54
C LEU A 220 7.05 -15.81 -25.46
N PRO A 221 6.22 -14.80 -25.81
CA PRO A 221 5.27 -14.95 -26.88
C PRO A 221 6.00 -15.11 -28.22
N PRO A 222 5.39 -15.75 -29.25
CA PRO A 222 6.01 -15.85 -30.53
C PRO A 222 6.32 -14.48 -31.15
N ALA A 223 7.40 -14.44 -31.95
CA ALA A 223 7.78 -13.26 -32.72
C ALA A 223 6.68 -12.85 -33.71
N PRO A 224 6.61 -11.56 -34.10
CA PRO A 224 5.63 -11.11 -35.06
C PRO A 224 5.90 -11.76 -36.41
N GLY A 225 4.94 -12.57 -36.86
CA GLY A 225 4.82 -13.00 -38.25
C GLY A 225 3.63 -12.28 -38.88
N ASP A 226 3.26 -12.66 -40.11
CA ASP A 226 2.06 -12.09 -40.73
C ASP A 226 0.79 -12.40 -39.96
N ASP A 227 0.79 -13.38 -39.09
CA ASP A 227 -0.35 -13.91 -38.37
C ASP A 227 -0.56 -13.26 -36.99
N VAL A 228 0.46 -12.65 -36.36
CA VAL A 228 0.30 -12.01 -35.06
C VAL A 228 -0.29 -10.61 -35.21
N LEU A 229 -1.54 -10.46 -34.77
CA LEU A 229 -2.28 -9.21 -34.88
C LEU A 229 -1.97 -8.24 -33.75
N ALA A 230 -1.77 -8.77 -32.54
CA ALA A 230 -1.52 -7.98 -31.33
C ALA A 230 -0.86 -8.81 -30.23
N TYR A 231 -0.22 -8.13 -29.29
CA TYR A 231 0.20 -8.67 -28.00
C TYR A 231 -0.76 -8.22 -26.91
N VAL A 232 -1.07 -9.13 -25.98
CA VAL A 232 -1.97 -8.87 -24.85
C VAL A 232 -1.23 -9.13 -23.56
N ILE A 233 -1.00 -8.08 -22.77
CA ILE A 233 -0.31 -8.11 -21.47
C ILE A 233 -1.33 -8.41 -20.39
N ASP A 234 -1.13 -9.46 -19.61
CA ASP A 234 -1.95 -9.78 -18.44
C ASP A 234 -1.73 -8.74 -17.35
N TRP A 235 -2.82 -8.05 -16.95
CA TRP A 235 -2.78 -7.01 -15.92
C TRP A 235 -2.74 -7.56 -14.49
N SER A 236 -2.96 -8.85 -14.26
CA SER A 236 -2.96 -9.45 -12.92
C SER A 236 -1.58 -9.48 -12.26
N HIS A 237 -0.48 -9.37 -13.02
CA HIS A 237 0.88 -9.36 -12.50
C HIS A 237 1.25 -8.00 -11.91
N PHE A 238 1.90 -7.99 -10.73
CA PHE A 238 2.30 -6.77 -9.99
C PHE A 238 3.05 -5.74 -10.84
N ASN A 239 3.94 -6.21 -11.71
CA ASN A 239 4.74 -5.36 -12.58
C ASN A 239 4.06 -4.99 -13.92
N ALA A 240 2.81 -5.40 -14.17
CA ALA A 240 2.12 -5.05 -15.42
C ALA A 240 2.06 -3.53 -15.67
N PRO A 241 1.83 -2.66 -14.67
CA PRO A 241 1.89 -1.22 -14.85
C PRO A 241 3.25 -0.72 -15.35
N ARG A 242 4.37 -1.32 -14.89
CA ARG A 242 5.72 -0.99 -15.36
C ARG A 242 5.92 -1.40 -16.83
N ALA A 243 5.49 -2.60 -17.18
CA ALA A 243 5.55 -3.10 -18.55
C ALA A 243 4.73 -2.22 -19.51
N VAL A 244 3.50 -1.83 -19.11
CA VAL A 244 2.64 -0.96 -19.92
C VAL A 244 3.21 0.45 -20.01
N ASN A 245 3.75 1.02 -18.92
CA ASN A 245 4.44 2.31 -18.99
C ASN A 245 5.60 2.28 -19.99
N ARG A 246 6.39 1.20 -20.04
CA ARG A 246 7.46 1.00 -21.03
C ARG A 246 6.92 1.11 -22.46
N ILE A 247 5.77 0.48 -22.74
CA ILE A 247 5.12 0.52 -24.07
C ILE A 247 4.64 1.94 -24.40
N LEU A 248 3.92 2.58 -23.47
CA LEU A 248 3.32 3.90 -23.68
C LEU A 248 4.37 5.02 -23.85
N ARG A 249 5.52 4.91 -23.18
CA ARG A 249 6.63 5.88 -23.32
C ARG A 249 7.28 5.88 -24.71
N HIS A 250 7.06 4.83 -25.50
CA HIS A 250 7.45 4.77 -26.91
C HIS A 250 6.32 5.23 -27.85
N GLU A 251 5.31 5.93 -27.31
CA GLU A 251 4.15 6.47 -28.07
C GLU A 251 3.34 5.40 -28.81
N LEU A 252 3.46 4.15 -28.38
CA LEU A 252 2.69 3.05 -28.92
C LEU A 252 1.23 3.14 -28.46
N ARG A 253 0.33 2.86 -29.39
CA ARG A 253 -1.10 2.73 -29.10
C ARG A 253 -1.32 1.43 -28.35
N ALA A 254 -1.79 1.56 -27.13
CA ALA A 254 -2.23 0.45 -26.29
C ALA A 254 -3.65 0.71 -25.81
N LYS A 255 -4.40 -0.35 -25.50
CA LYS A 255 -5.80 -0.27 -25.10
C LYS A 255 -6.08 -1.23 -23.96
N VAL A 256 -6.98 -0.86 -23.05
CA VAL A 256 -7.46 -1.77 -21.99
C VAL A 256 -8.66 -2.57 -22.48
N ILE A 257 -8.69 -3.86 -22.11
CA ILE A 257 -9.81 -4.78 -22.38
C ILE A 257 -10.63 -4.88 -21.08
N PRO A 258 -11.88 -4.35 -21.05
CA PRO A 258 -12.66 -4.24 -19.80
C PRO A 258 -13.31 -5.55 -19.36
N ASP A 259 -13.49 -6.50 -20.27
CA ASP A 259 -14.15 -7.78 -20.01
C ASP A 259 -13.15 -8.94 -20.06
N PRO A 260 -13.43 -10.07 -19.38
CA PRO A 260 -12.67 -11.29 -19.63
C PRO A 260 -12.88 -11.73 -21.06
N VAL A 261 -11.79 -12.06 -21.75
CA VAL A 261 -11.82 -12.48 -23.15
C VAL A 261 -11.12 -13.81 -23.33
N ARG A 262 -11.59 -14.59 -24.32
CA ARG A 262 -10.91 -15.78 -24.78
C ARG A 262 -10.19 -15.47 -26.08
N LEU A 263 -8.86 -15.59 -26.05
CA LEU A 263 -8.01 -15.28 -27.20
C LEU A 263 -7.67 -16.56 -27.96
N GLU A 264 -7.61 -16.45 -29.30
CA GLU A 264 -6.95 -17.44 -30.14
C GLU A 264 -5.46 -17.08 -30.25
N THR A 265 -4.60 -17.99 -29.78
CA THR A 265 -3.15 -17.86 -29.79
C THR A 265 -2.51 -18.97 -30.63
N PRO A 266 -1.24 -18.86 -31.00
CA PRO A 266 -0.53 -19.95 -31.71
C PRO A 266 -0.51 -21.27 -30.95
N ASN A 267 -0.68 -21.24 -29.63
CA ASN A 267 -0.69 -22.42 -28.75
C ASN A 267 -2.10 -22.91 -28.37
N GLY A 268 -3.14 -22.38 -29.04
CA GLY A 268 -4.54 -22.66 -28.74
C GLY A 268 -5.24 -21.50 -28.03
N PHE A 269 -6.38 -21.79 -27.43
CA PHE A 269 -7.16 -20.74 -26.75
C PHE A 269 -6.66 -20.48 -25.33
N VAL A 270 -6.66 -19.21 -24.94
CA VAL A 270 -6.32 -18.76 -23.58
C VAL A 270 -7.38 -17.80 -23.09
N ASP A 271 -7.77 -17.96 -21.81
CA ASP A 271 -8.67 -17.02 -21.13
C ASP A 271 -7.82 -15.92 -20.47
N VAL A 272 -8.15 -14.66 -20.74
CA VAL A 272 -7.44 -13.48 -20.26
C VAL A 272 -8.38 -12.66 -19.38
N PRO A 273 -7.96 -12.26 -18.18
CA PRO A 273 -8.82 -11.53 -17.26
C PRO A 273 -9.06 -10.06 -17.67
N ARG A 274 -10.00 -9.41 -17.00
CA ARG A 274 -10.26 -7.97 -17.13
C ARG A 274 -9.01 -7.13 -16.91
N GLY A 275 -8.91 -6.00 -17.60
CA GLY A 275 -7.83 -5.05 -17.45
C GLY A 275 -6.60 -5.40 -18.28
N ALA A 276 -6.59 -6.52 -18.99
CA ALA A 276 -5.49 -6.86 -19.89
C ALA A 276 -5.27 -5.76 -20.92
N VAL A 277 -4.01 -5.53 -21.28
CA VAL A 277 -3.62 -4.43 -22.18
C VAL A 277 -3.22 -4.96 -23.53
N LEU A 278 -3.96 -4.52 -24.53
CA LEU A 278 -3.78 -4.84 -25.94
C LEU A 278 -2.77 -3.89 -26.58
N VAL A 279 -1.75 -4.41 -27.24
CA VAL A 279 -0.75 -3.69 -28.04
C VAL A 279 -0.83 -4.20 -29.48
N PRO A 280 -1.49 -3.50 -30.40
CA PRO A 280 -1.53 -3.88 -31.82
C PRO A 280 -0.13 -3.88 -32.45
N THR A 281 0.14 -4.84 -33.36
CA THR A 281 1.43 -4.92 -34.07
C THR A 281 1.45 -4.04 -35.33
N ARG A 282 0.29 -3.57 -35.79
CA ARG A 282 0.14 -2.76 -37.01
C ARG A 282 -0.48 -1.41 -36.71
N ARG A 283 -0.32 -0.46 -37.67
CA ARG A 283 -0.77 0.94 -37.52
C ARG A 283 -0.16 1.65 -36.31
N GLN A 284 1.09 1.35 -36.04
CA GLN A 284 1.96 2.00 -35.08
C GLN A 284 3.06 2.76 -35.84
N ASP A 285 3.68 3.73 -35.21
CA ASP A 285 4.82 4.46 -35.76
C ASP A 285 6.15 3.71 -35.54
N MET A 286 6.07 2.43 -35.17
CA MET A 286 7.17 1.53 -34.87
C MET A 286 6.97 0.20 -35.65
N SER A 287 8.07 -0.44 -36.03
CA SER A 287 8.00 -1.75 -36.72
C SER A 287 7.49 -2.85 -35.75
N ALA A 288 6.89 -3.90 -36.32
CA ALA A 288 6.42 -5.03 -35.51
C ALA A 288 7.56 -5.73 -34.76
N ASP A 289 8.76 -5.78 -35.36
CA ASP A 289 9.96 -6.35 -34.70
C ASP A 289 10.44 -5.52 -33.54
N ASP A 290 10.43 -4.18 -33.64
CA ASP A 290 10.79 -3.28 -32.54
C ASP A 290 9.75 -3.33 -31.41
N ILE A 291 8.45 -3.43 -31.75
CA ILE A 291 7.38 -3.67 -30.75
C ILE A 291 7.64 -4.99 -30.02
N TYR A 292 7.98 -6.05 -30.78
CA TYR A 292 8.30 -7.34 -30.17
C TYR A 292 9.50 -7.27 -29.23
N ALA A 293 10.53 -6.53 -29.58
CA ALA A 293 11.69 -6.31 -28.70
C ALA A 293 11.28 -5.67 -27.36
N LEU A 294 10.33 -4.72 -27.36
CA LEU A 294 9.77 -4.15 -26.13
C LEU A 294 8.94 -5.18 -25.35
N ILE A 295 8.18 -6.02 -26.04
CA ILE A 295 7.41 -7.11 -25.41
C ILE A 295 8.34 -8.13 -24.76
N VAL A 296 9.43 -8.53 -25.44
CA VAL A 296 10.46 -9.43 -24.86
C VAL A 296 11.02 -8.82 -23.56
N ARG A 297 11.38 -7.54 -23.58
CA ARG A 297 11.86 -6.85 -22.38
C ARG A 297 10.81 -6.81 -21.27
N ALA A 298 9.54 -6.59 -21.58
CA ALA A 298 8.46 -6.65 -20.60
C ALA A 298 8.35 -8.04 -19.95
N VAL A 299 8.52 -9.10 -20.72
CA VAL A 299 8.51 -10.49 -20.20
C VAL A 299 9.76 -10.78 -19.38
N GLU A 300 10.96 -10.44 -19.88
CA GLU A 300 12.24 -10.80 -19.23
C GLU A 300 12.56 -9.93 -18.02
N GLU A 301 12.34 -8.60 -18.11
CA GLU A 301 12.70 -7.65 -17.05
C GLU A 301 11.57 -7.43 -16.04
N ASP A 302 10.31 -7.46 -16.49
CA ASP A 302 9.15 -7.18 -15.65
C ASP A 302 8.43 -8.45 -15.18
N GLY A 303 8.71 -9.62 -15.82
CA GLY A 303 8.17 -10.93 -15.45
C GLY A 303 6.68 -11.09 -15.77
N VAL A 304 6.13 -10.23 -16.65
CA VAL A 304 4.70 -10.26 -17.00
C VAL A 304 4.39 -11.36 -18.01
N THR A 305 3.17 -11.89 -17.95
CA THR A 305 2.66 -12.81 -18.96
C THR A 305 2.12 -12.03 -20.15
N VAL A 306 2.54 -12.41 -21.35
CA VAL A 306 2.09 -11.80 -22.60
C VAL A 306 1.63 -12.86 -23.57
N HIS A 307 0.46 -12.66 -24.16
CA HIS A 307 -0.13 -13.55 -25.15
C HIS A 307 -0.10 -12.90 -26.55
N ALA A 308 0.23 -13.68 -27.59
CA ALA A 308 0.09 -13.23 -28.98
C ALA A 308 -1.31 -13.61 -29.48
N SER A 309 -2.07 -12.63 -29.98
CA SER A 309 -3.39 -12.87 -30.59
C SER A 309 -3.31 -12.93 -32.11
N LEU A 310 -3.94 -13.95 -32.69
CA LEU A 310 -3.98 -14.18 -34.14
C LEU A 310 -5.17 -13.49 -34.80
N THR A 311 -6.19 -13.12 -34.05
CA THR A 311 -7.42 -12.53 -34.56
C THR A 311 -7.93 -11.42 -33.64
N SER A 312 -8.67 -10.47 -34.21
CA SER A 312 -9.40 -9.46 -33.41
C SER A 312 -10.73 -9.97 -32.88
N ARG A 313 -11.22 -11.10 -33.39
CA ARG A 313 -12.46 -11.71 -32.91
C ARG A 313 -12.14 -12.63 -31.73
N THR A 314 -12.95 -12.55 -30.71
CA THR A 314 -12.83 -13.35 -29.50
C THR A 314 -13.99 -14.36 -29.45
N PRO A 315 -13.73 -15.65 -29.18
CA PRO A 315 -14.80 -16.65 -29.00
C PRO A 315 -15.76 -16.30 -27.85
N SER A 316 -15.30 -15.53 -26.86
CA SER A 316 -16.10 -14.97 -25.78
C SER A 316 -15.51 -13.65 -25.29
N GLY A 317 -16.37 -12.78 -24.74
CA GLY A 317 -16.03 -11.41 -24.34
C GLY A 317 -16.06 -10.42 -25.51
N SER A 318 -15.55 -9.22 -25.28
CA SER A 318 -15.52 -8.15 -26.28
C SER A 318 -14.46 -8.42 -27.35
N ASP A 319 -14.80 -8.20 -28.62
CA ASP A 319 -13.81 -8.21 -29.71
C ASP A 319 -12.75 -7.14 -29.48
N LEU A 320 -11.48 -7.43 -29.81
CA LEU A 320 -10.32 -6.56 -29.53
C LEU A 320 -10.38 -5.19 -30.24
N GLY A 321 -11.24 -5.03 -31.24
CA GLY A 321 -11.54 -3.78 -31.92
C GLY A 321 -12.84 -3.11 -31.46
N GLY A 322 -13.50 -3.64 -30.43
CA GLY A 322 -14.79 -3.17 -29.94
C GLY A 322 -14.76 -1.76 -29.34
N PHE A 323 -15.95 -1.16 -29.20
CA PHE A 323 -16.10 0.20 -28.66
C PHE A 323 -15.78 0.29 -27.16
N SER A 324 -15.85 -0.83 -26.43
CA SER A 324 -15.54 -0.91 -25.00
C SER A 324 -14.05 -1.00 -24.69
N VAL A 325 -13.19 -1.10 -25.74
CA VAL A 325 -11.73 -1.23 -25.59
C VAL A 325 -11.09 0.16 -25.64
N ASP A 326 -10.85 0.76 -24.48
CA ASP A 326 -10.40 2.15 -24.34
C ASP A 326 -8.90 2.32 -24.57
N ALA A 327 -8.53 3.44 -25.22
CA ALA A 327 -7.13 3.80 -25.43
C ALA A 327 -6.47 4.24 -24.12
N LEU A 328 -5.22 3.82 -23.94
CA LEU A 328 -4.39 4.23 -22.80
C LEU A 328 -3.41 5.34 -23.24
N GLU A 329 -3.11 6.22 -22.30
CA GLU A 329 -2.12 7.28 -22.45
C GLU A 329 -1.02 7.15 -21.38
N ALA A 330 0.21 7.54 -21.73
CA ALA A 330 1.29 7.61 -20.75
C ALA A 330 0.97 8.67 -19.68
N PRO A 331 0.97 8.34 -18.39
CA PRO A 331 0.71 9.32 -17.34
C PRO A 331 1.85 10.34 -17.24
N LYS A 332 1.50 11.63 -17.22
CA LYS A 332 2.39 12.75 -16.88
C LYS A 332 1.99 13.25 -15.50
N VAL A 333 2.78 12.92 -14.50
CA VAL A 333 2.40 13.04 -13.09
C VAL A 333 3.00 14.28 -12.46
N LEU A 334 2.15 15.11 -11.86
CA LEU A 334 2.50 16.19 -10.92
C LEU A 334 2.17 15.74 -9.50
N LEU A 335 3.16 15.61 -8.65
CA LEU A 335 3.03 15.32 -7.23
C LEU A 335 3.17 16.63 -6.44
N LEU A 336 2.13 16.98 -5.69
CA LEU A 336 2.18 18.12 -4.78
C LEU A 336 3.00 17.77 -3.55
N THR A 337 3.95 18.62 -3.22
CA THR A 337 4.86 18.46 -2.07
C THR A 337 4.85 19.73 -1.22
N GLY A 338 5.55 19.72 -0.08
CA GLY A 338 5.69 20.87 0.78
C GLY A 338 6.88 20.69 1.69
N ARG A 339 7.22 21.72 2.49
CA ARG A 339 8.22 21.59 3.52
C ARG A 339 7.60 20.97 4.77
N ALA A 340 8.25 19.97 5.33
CA ALA A 340 7.90 19.44 6.64
C ALA A 340 7.81 20.55 7.69
N GLY A 341 6.66 20.70 8.34
CA GLY A 341 6.37 21.74 9.34
C GLY A 341 4.91 22.21 9.24
N ALA A 342 4.48 23.13 10.09
CA ALA A 342 3.10 23.50 10.40
C ALA A 342 2.14 23.85 9.21
N SER A 343 2.58 23.77 7.97
CA SER A 343 1.78 24.09 6.77
C SER A 343 2.19 23.30 5.53
N GLY A 344 2.75 22.11 5.68
CA GLY A 344 3.29 21.35 4.55
C GLY A 344 2.61 20.03 4.27
N VAL A 345 2.80 19.56 3.04
CA VAL A 345 2.47 18.19 2.61
C VAL A 345 3.44 17.21 3.26
N SER A 346 2.97 16.02 3.62
CA SER A 346 3.79 14.97 4.22
C SER A 346 4.92 14.52 3.27
N ASP A 347 6.17 14.71 3.70
CA ASP A 347 7.34 14.27 2.93
C ASP A 347 7.39 12.72 2.85
N ASN A 348 6.91 12.01 3.88
CA ASN A 348 6.85 10.56 3.88
C ASN A 348 5.88 10.04 2.81
N ASP A 349 4.63 10.53 2.81
CA ASP A 349 3.61 10.09 1.86
C ASP A 349 4.00 10.46 0.42
N ALA A 350 4.55 11.66 0.22
CA ALA A 350 5.08 12.08 -1.08
C ALA A 350 6.25 11.17 -1.52
N GLY A 351 7.15 10.82 -0.60
CA GLY A 351 8.27 9.92 -0.84
C GLY A 351 7.81 8.50 -1.21
N GLU A 352 6.75 7.99 -0.59
CA GLU A 352 6.17 6.67 -0.90
C GLU A 352 5.56 6.63 -2.31
N VAL A 353 4.83 7.69 -2.70
CA VAL A 353 4.30 7.85 -4.06
C VAL A 353 5.45 7.96 -5.07
N TRP A 354 6.45 8.81 -4.79
CA TRP A 354 7.63 8.94 -5.64
C TRP A 354 8.36 7.60 -5.80
N HIS A 355 8.61 6.89 -4.70
CA HIS A 355 9.27 5.59 -4.73
C HIS A 355 8.50 4.59 -5.60
N TYR A 356 7.17 4.53 -5.46
CA TYR A 356 6.36 3.62 -6.26
C TYR A 356 6.41 3.99 -7.75
N LEU A 357 6.19 5.26 -8.09
CA LEU A 357 6.10 5.68 -9.49
C LEU A 357 7.47 5.68 -10.18
N ASP A 358 8.47 6.33 -9.57
CA ASP A 358 9.79 6.51 -10.19
C ASP A 358 10.64 5.24 -10.09
N GLN A 359 10.77 4.65 -8.90
CA GLN A 359 11.69 3.53 -8.66
C GLN A 359 11.08 2.17 -9.06
N MET A 360 9.77 1.96 -8.86
CA MET A 360 9.16 0.67 -9.18
C MET A 360 8.51 0.63 -10.57
N LEU A 361 7.80 1.68 -10.99
CA LEU A 361 7.09 1.72 -12.27
C LEU A 361 7.85 2.44 -13.39
N HIS A 362 8.95 3.13 -13.07
CA HIS A 362 9.73 3.95 -13.99
C HIS A 362 8.89 5.05 -14.67
N ILE A 363 7.92 5.61 -13.93
CA ILE A 363 7.13 6.76 -14.33
C ILE A 363 7.79 8.02 -13.75
N PRO A 364 8.31 8.94 -14.57
CA PRO A 364 8.89 10.20 -14.09
C PRO A 364 7.83 11.03 -13.36
N VAL A 365 8.20 11.59 -12.20
CA VAL A 365 7.32 12.40 -11.37
C VAL A 365 7.88 13.82 -11.27
N THR A 366 7.05 14.80 -11.64
CA THR A 366 7.35 16.22 -11.36
C THR A 366 6.87 16.55 -9.95
N MET A 367 7.76 17.00 -9.08
CA MET A 367 7.45 17.35 -7.69
C MET A 367 7.48 18.87 -7.53
N ILE A 368 6.37 19.44 -7.08
CA ILE A 368 6.22 20.90 -6.91
C ILE A 368 5.66 21.21 -5.52
N ASP A 369 6.35 22.11 -4.82
CA ASP A 369 5.86 22.64 -3.55
C ASP A 369 4.53 23.38 -3.75
N VAL A 370 3.55 23.11 -2.88
CA VAL A 370 2.19 23.68 -2.95
C VAL A 370 2.18 25.21 -2.97
N THR A 371 3.21 25.86 -2.44
CA THR A 371 3.36 27.31 -2.49
C THR A 371 3.80 27.85 -3.87
N ASN A 372 4.30 26.98 -4.75
CA ASN A 372 4.84 27.33 -6.06
C ASN A 372 4.00 26.80 -7.23
N VAL A 373 3.01 25.95 -6.97
CA VAL A 373 2.17 25.39 -8.04
C VAL A 373 1.29 26.49 -8.67
N ASN A 374 1.10 26.40 -9.98
CA ASN A 374 0.29 27.35 -10.74
C ASN A 374 -0.34 26.68 -11.97
N SER A 375 -1.20 27.41 -12.69
CA SER A 375 -1.95 26.92 -13.84
C SER A 375 -1.10 26.35 -14.99
N ARG A 376 0.13 26.82 -15.17
CA ARG A 376 1.04 26.29 -16.20
C ARG A 376 1.43 24.84 -15.91
N HIS A 377 1.61 24.49 -14.63
CA HIS A 377 1.89 23.11 -14.25
C HIS A 377 0.73 22.16 -14.56
N LEU A 378 -0.53 22.66 -14.53
CA LEU A 378 -1.70 21.86 -14.89
C LEU A 378 -1.69 21.48 -16.39
N SER A 379 -1.33 22.42 -17.27
CA SER A 379 -1.33 22.19 -18.73
C SER A 379 -0.31 21.17 -19.21
N ASP A 380 0.79 21.00 -18.46
CA ASP A 380 1.89 20.11 -18.82
C ASP A 380 1.70 18.66 -18.32
N HIS A 381 0.70 18.43 -17.45
CA HIS A 381 0.46 17.16 -16.80
C HIS A 381 -0.95 16.62 -17.08
N THR A 382 -1.08 15.29 -16.97
CA THR A 382 -2.36 14.56 -17.10
C THR A 382 -2.94 14.16 -15.75
N HIS A 383 -2.07 14.05 -14.73
CA HIS A 383 -2.43 13.62 -13.38
C HIS A 383 -1.84 14.56 -12.34
N ILE A 384 -2.63 14.90 -11.33
CA ILE A 384 -2.21 15.60 -10.13
C ILE A 384 -2.45 14.70 -8.93
N ILE A 385 -1.45 14.57 -8.07
CA ILE A 385 -1.53 13.76 -6.86
C ILE A 385 -1.35 14.66 -5.63
N ALA A 386 -2.32 14.59 -4.71
CA ALA A 386 -2.32 15.23 -3.41
C ALA A 386 -2.33 14.15 -2.32
N VAL A 387 -1.26 14.04 -1.55
CA VAL A 387 -1.09 13.06 -0.46
C VAL A 387 -1.51 13.65 0.89
N GLY A 388 -1.25 12.96 2.00
CA GLY A 388 -1.44 13.51 3.35
C GLY A 388 -0.75 14.87 3.53
N GLY A 389 -1.42 15.84 4.15
CA GLY A 389 -0.84 17.15 4.41
C GLY A 389 -1.84 18.32 4.40
N ALA A 390 -1.32 19.54 4.45
CA ALA A 390 -2.09 20.78 4.47
C ALA A 390 -2.00 21.50 3.12
N TYR A 391 -3.16 21.87 2.58
CA TYR A 391 -3.31 22.49 1.26
C TYR A 391 -3.80 23.94 1.30
N GLY A 392 -3.86 24.57 2.47
CA GLY A 392 -4.30 25.96 2.65
C GLY A 392 -3.43 27.02 1.95
N ALA A 393 -2.26 26.65 1.42
CA ALA A 393 -1.44 27.53 0.59
C ALA A 393 -1.97 27.67 -0.86
N LEU A 394 -2.88 26.79 -1.31
CA LEU A 394 -3.49 26.86 -2.63
C LEU A 394 -4.58 27.93 -2.63
N SER A 395 -4.47 28.91 -3.54
CA SER A 395 -5.45 29.99 -3.65
C SER A 395 -6.75 29.52 -4.30
N ASP A 396 -7.88 30.19 -4.00
CA ASP A 396 -9.19 29.91 -4.61
C ASP A 396 -9.11 29.96 -6.15
N GLY A 397 -8.39 30.93 -6.71
CA GLY A 397 -8.20 31.04 -8.17
C GLY A 397 -7.44 29.83 -8.76
N PHE A 398 -6.54 29.20 -8.00
CA PHE A 398 -5.90 27.96 -8.43
C PHE A 398 -6.90 26.79 -8.35
N VAL A 399 -7.71 26.72 -7.31
CA VAL A 399 -8.75 25.68 -7.12
C VAL A 399 -9.76 25.74 -8.27
N ASP A 400 -10.22 26.94 -8.66
CA ASP A 400 -11.13 27.12 -9.80
C ASP A 400 -10.49 26.64 -11.11
N THR A 401 -9.20 26.95 -11.30
CA THR A 401 -8.47 26.49 -12.48
C THR A 401 -8.31 24.96 -12.46
N LEU A 402 -8.06 24.38 -11.30
CA LEU A 402 -7.99 22.92 -11.10
C LEU A 402 -9.32 22.25 -11.42
N LYS A 403 -10.45 22.79 -10.92
CA LYS A 403 -11.80 22.30 -11.26
C LYS A 403 -12.06 22.33 -12.76
N SER A 404 -11.65 23.39 -13.45
CA SER A 404 -11.76 23.50 -14.91
C SER A 404 -10.88 22.48 -15.63
N TRP A 405 -9.62 22.36 -15.22
CA TRP A 405 -8.68 21.40 -15.77
C TRP A 405 -9.16 19.93 -15.62
N ILE A 406 -9.78 19.60 -14.48
CA ILE A 406 -10.40 18.28 -14.29
C ILE A 406 -11.54 18.08 -15.31
N ARG A 407 -12.46 19.07 -15.45
CA ARG A 407 -13.57 18.97 -16.43
C ARG A 407 -13.08 18.79 -17.86
N ASP A 408 -11.92 19.33 -18.20
CA ASP A 408 -11.31 19.26 -19.53
C ASP A 408 -10.53 17.96 -19.77
N GLY A 409 -10.46 17.03 -18.79
CA GLY A 409 -9.87 15.72 -18.94
C GLY A 409 -8.73 15.39 -17.98
N GLY A 410 -8.38 16.28 -17.06
CA GLY A 410 -7.40 16.04 -16.02
C GLY A 410 -7.84 14.98 -15.00
N VAL A 411 -6.88 14.31 -14.39
CA VAL A 411 -7.12 13.31 -13.35
C VAL A 411 -6.55 13.82 -12.02
N PHE A 412 -7.40 13.95 -11.01
CA PHE A 412 -7.00 14.26 -9.67
C PHE A 412 -7.03 13.00 -8.80
N ILE A 413 -5.93 12.72 -8.07
CA ILE A 413 -5.80 11.61 -7.12
C ILE A 413 -5.49 12.20 -5.76
N GLY A 414 -6.36 11.97 -4.77
CA GLY A 414 -6.17 12.38 -3.38
C GLY A 414 -6.01 11.19 -2.46
N THR A 415 -5.10 11.25 -1.48
CA THR A 415 -4.99 10.27 -0.40
C THR A 415 -5.04 10.94 0.96
N GLN A 416 -5.66 10.31 1.96
CA GLN A 416 -5.77 10.83 3.33
C GLN A 416 -6.27 12.28 3.37
N SER A 417 -5.56 13.21 4.04
CA SER A 417 -5.98 14.61 4.10
C SER A 417 -5.92 15.36 2.75
N GLY A 418 -5.22 14.84 1.74
CA GLY A 418 -5.35 15.31 0.37
C GLY A 418 -6.73 14.96 -0.24
N ALA A 419 -7.31 13.82 0.14
CA ALA A 419 -8.67 13.45 -0.22
C ALA A 419 -9.71 14.29 0.56
N GLU A 420 -9.51 14.52 1.87
CA GLU A 420 -10.35 15.40 2.69
C GLU A 420 -10.41 16.82 2.08
N TRP A 421 -9.25 17.36 1.72
CA TRP A 421 -9.18 18.66 1.06
C TRP A 421 -9.95 18.69 -0.28
N ALA A 422 -9.84 17.64 -1.09
CA ALA A 422 -10.55 17.57 -2.36
C ALA A 422 -12.08 17.53 -2.19
N VAL A 423 -12.57 16.82 -1.16
CA VAL A 423 -13.98 16.80 -0.77
C VAL A 423 -14.42 18.19 -0.29
N ALA A 424 -13.67 18.80 0.64
CA ALA A 424 -13.95 20.12 1.16
C ALA A 424 -13.99 21.20 0.07
N GLN A 425 -13.15 21.10 -0.95
CA GLN A 425 -13.15 21.99 -2.11
C GLN A 425 -14.23 21.66 -3.16
N GLY A 426 -14.99 20.60 -2.99
CA GLY A 426 -16.01 20.19 -3.96
C GLY A 426 -15.44 19.87 -5.34
N LEU A 427 -14.30 19.14 -5.42
CA LEU A 427 -13.71 18.74 -6.70
C LEU A 427 -14.57 17.70 -7.43
N ALA A 428 -15.37 16.94 -6.69
CA ALA A 428 -16.35 15.98 -7.18
C ALA A 428 -17.51 15.86 -6.18
N ASP A 429 -18.59 15.23 -6.61
CA ASP A 429 -19.72 14.89 -5.75
C ASP A 429 -19.44 13.59 -5.00
N ILE A 430 -18.62 13.71 -3.97
CA ILE A 430 -18.18 12.64 -3.06
C ILE A 430 -18.23 13.21 -1.65
N ASP A 431 -18.86 12.50 -0.72
CA ASP A 431 -18.94 12.88 0.68
C ASP A 431 -18.04 12.00 1.54
N MET A 432 -17.50 12.56 2.61
CA MET A 432 -16.60 11.89 3.53
C MET A 432 -16.97 12.23 4.97
N LEU A 433 -16.94 11.23 5.84
CA LEU A 433 -17.25 11.37 7.27
C LEU A 433 -16.53 12.57 7.90
N GLY A 434 -17.31 13.50 8.46
CA GLY A 434 -16.81 14.66 9.18
C GLY A 434 -15.96 15.61 8.32
N VAL A 435 -16.28 15.73 7.02
CA VAL A 435 -15.69 16.73 6.11
C VAL A 435 -16.82 17.56 5.52
N GLU A 436 -16.84 18.85 5.81
CA GLU A 436 -17.80 19.81 5.28
C GLU A 436 -17.26 20.46 3.99
N ARG A 437 -18.15 20.79 3.05
CA ARG A 437 -17.80 21.52 1.83
C ARG A 437 -17.72 23.02 2.11
N VAL A 438 -16.74 23.71 1.55
CA VAL A 438 -16.51 25.14 1.77
C VAL A 438 -17.67 26.01 1.21
N ASP A 439 -18.37 25.55 0.18
CA ASP A 439 -19.43 26.29 -0.51
C ASP A 439 -20.86 26.04 0.05
N GLU A 440 -21.02 25.10 0.95
CA GLU A 440 -22.29 24.90 1.66
C GLU A 440 -22.37 25.94 2.77
N GLU A 441 -23.19 27.03 2.55
CA GLU A 441 -23.66 27.86 3.66
C GLU A 441 -24.23 26.90 4.72
N ALA A 442 -23.70 27.03 5.95
CA ALA A 442 -24.08 26.18 7.06
C ALA A 442 -25.59 26.27 7.33
N GLU A 443 -26.42 25.58 6.54
CA GLU A 443 -27.63 25.02 7.07
C GLU A 443 -27.20 24.00 8.11
N ALA A 444 -27.35 24.41 9.38
CA ALA A 444 -27.14 23.54 10.50
C ALA A 444 -27.94 22.25 10.26
N LYS A 445 -27.32 21.22 9.66
CA LYS A 445 -27.79 19.86 9.79
C LYS A 445 -27.63 19.60 11.29
N GLU A 446 -28.76 19.52 12.00
CA GLU A 446 -28.79 18.90 13.32
C GLU A 446 -28.10 17.56 13.11
N ASP A 447 -26.89 17.44 13.67
CA ASP A 447 -26.13 16.17 13.66
C ASP A 447 -27.01 15.13 14.37
N GLU A 448 -27.71 14.30 13.58
CA GLU A 448 -28.49 13.16 14.11
C GLU A 448 -27.59 12.08 14.74
N ASP A 449 -26.26 12.24 14.67
CA ASP A 449 -25.25 11.40 15.31
C ASP A 449 -24.59 12.05 16.54
N GLU A 450 -25.30 12.91 17.28
CA GLU A 450 -24.82 13.33 18.61
C GLU A 450 -24.77 12.10 19.53
N MET A 451 -23.62 11.42 19.53
CA MET A 451 -23.33 10.44 20.59
C MET A 451 -23.45 11.18 21.93
N ASP A 452 -24.15 10.58 22.88
CA ASP A 452 -24.22 11.09 24.24
C ASP A 452 -22.81 11.50 24.70
N PRO A 453 -22.63 12.71 25.27
CA PRO A 453 -21.31 13.13 25.73
C PRO A 453 -20.77 12.09 26.71
N PRO A 454 -19.48 11.71 26.58
CA PRO A 454 -18.90 10.71 27.47
C PRO A 454 -19.06 11.14 28.93
N ALA A 455 -19.25 10.17 29.82
CA ALA A 455 -19.33 10.44 31.24
C ALA A 455 -18.05 11.15 31.72
N PRO A 456 -18.14 12.11 32.66
CA PRO A 456 -16.95 12.80 33.17
C PRO A 456 -15.93 11.80 33.72
N GLY A 457 -14.72 11.81 33.17
CA GLY A 457 -13.58 10.99 33.60
C GLY A 457 -12.60 11.75 34.47
N SER A 458 -11.59 11.07 35.01
CA SER A 458 -10.46 11.73 35.66
C SER A 458 -9.59 12.42 34.59
N TYR A 459 -9.12 13.63 34.88
CA TYR A 459 -8.22 14.34 33.95
C TYR A 459 -6.90 13.59 33.72
N GLU A 460 -6.46 12.75 34.65
CA GLU A 460 -5.27 11.91 34.50
C GLU A 460 -5.45 10.86 33.41
N ASP A 461 -6.69 10.43 33.14
CA ASP A 461 -7.02 9.44 32.10
C ASP A 461 -7.20 10.06 30.70
N LYS A 462 -7.18 11.41 30.60
CA LYS A 462 -7.45 12.13 29.32
C LYS A 462 -6.57 11.68 28.18
N LEU A 463 -5.27 11.48 28.44
CA LEU A 463 -4.32 11.11 27.40
C LEU A 463 -4.61 9.71 26.86
N ASP A 464 -4.98 8.79 27.74
CA ASP A 464 -5.31 7.41 27.36
C ASP A 464 -6.66 7.35 26.64
N TYR A 465 -7.63 8.14 27.08
CA TYR A 465 -8.90 8.33 26.38
C TYR A 465 -8.68 8.86 24.94
N ASP A 466 -7.95 9.98 24.78
CA ASP A 466 -7.66 10.58 23.47
C ASP A 466 -6.93 9.62 22.53
N ARG A 467 -6.11 8.71 23.06
CA ARG A 467 -5.37 7.72 22.28
C ARG A 467 -6.22 6.52 21.89
N GLN A 468 -7.11 6.07 22.78
CA GLN A 468 -8.02 4.95 22.51
C GLN A 468 -9.02 5.29 21.39
N GLU A 469 -9.43 6.54 21.28
CA GLU A 469 -10.35 7.00 20.24
C GLU A 469 -9.70 7.11 18.85
N ARG A 470 -8.37 7.01 18.74
CA ARG A 470 -7.65 7.12 17.46
C ARG A 470 -7.32 5.76 16.88
N ILE A 471 -7.44 5.66 15.57
CA ILE A 471 -6.84 4.56 14.81
C ILE A 471 -5.45 5.02 14.36
N THR A 472 -4.41 4.60 15.07
CA THR A 472 -3.03 5.00 14.79
C THR A 472 -2.40 4.19 13.65
N GLY A 473 -2.91 2.99 13.39
CA GLY A 473 -2.50 2.12 12.31
C GLY A 473 -2.93 0.68 12.58
N ALA A 474 -3.92 0.20 11.83
CA ALA A 474 -4.44 -1.15 11.93
C ALA A 474 -4.69 -1.74 10.54
N VAL A 475 -4.80 -3.05 10.44
CA VAL A 475 -5.17 -3.74 9.20
C VAL A 475 -6.66 -3.91 9.15
N PHE A 476 -7.29 -3.31 8.16
CA PHE A 476 -8.72 -3.47 7.91
C PHE A 476 -8.97 -4.37 6.70
N ALA A 477 -9.90 -5.30 6.84
CA ALA A 477 -10.47 -6.03 5.73
C ALA A 477 -11.43 -5.12 4.95
N GLY A 478 -11.37 -5.20 3.63
CA GLY A 478 -12.23 -4.47 2.73
C GLY A 478 -12.83 -5.36 1.65
N VAL A 479 -13.88 -4.84 1.02
CA VAL A 479 -14.54 -5.46 -0.13
C VAL A 479 -14.31 -4.58 -1.34
N ILE A 480 -13.62 -5.14 -2.34
CA ILE A 480 -13.35 -4.48 -3.62
C ILE A 480 -14.33 -4.95 -4.69
N ASP A 481 -14.72 -4.05 -5.60
CA ASP A 481 -15.38 -4.42 -6.85
C ASP A 481 -14.33 -4.66 -7.95
N PRO A 482 -13.99 -5.93 -8.28
CA PRO A 482 -13.00 -6.25 -9.32
C PRO A 482 -13.54 -6.02 -10.74
N THR A 483 -14.81 -5.63 -10.89
CA THR A 483 -15.41 -5.32 -12.20
C THR A 483 -15.31 -3.83 -12.54
N HIS A 484 -15.08 -2.98 -11.55
CA HIS A 484 -14.77 -1.57 -11.77
C HIS A 484 -13.33 -1.42 -12.31
N PRO A 485 -13.06 -0.52 -13.27
CA PRO A 485 -11.71 -0.35 -13.83
C PRO A 485 -10.61 -0.13 -12.80
N LEU A 486 -10.87 0.58 -11.72
CA LEU A 486 -9.91 0.74 -10.62
C LEU A 486 -9.68 -0.55 -9.81
N GLY A 487 -10.55 -1.56 -9.95
CA GLY A 487 -10.42 -2.89 -9.34
C GLY A 487 -9.79 -3.95 -10.26
N PHE A 488 -9.45 -3.62 -11.51
CA PHE A 488 -8.87 -4.60 -12.44
C PHE A 488 -7.54 -5.18 -11.90
N GLY A 489 -7.33 -6.46 -12.20
CA GLY A 489 -6.14 -7.21 -11.78
C GLY A 489 -6.22 -7.82 -10.37
N TYR A 490 -7.33 -7.64 -9.66
CA TYR A 490 -7.63 -8.41 -8.45
C TYR A 490 -8.43 -9.67 -8.80
N ASP A 491 -8.15 -10.78 -8.14
CA ASP A 491 -8.73 -12.10 -8.41
C ASP A 491 -9.88 -12.49 -7.45
N GLY A 492 -10.33 -11.55 -6.65
CA GLY A 492 -11.41 -11.72 -5.68
C GLY A 492 -11.93 -10.37 -5.20
N ASN A 493 -12.84 -10.42 -4.25
CA ASN A 493 -13.47 -9.23 -3.66
C ASN A 493 -12.92 -8.87 -2.27
N GLU A 494 -11.96 -9.61 -1.75
CA GLU A 494 -11.31 -9.31 -0.48
C GLU A 494 -10.01 -8.53 -0.71
N ILE A 495 -9.80 -7.51 0.11
CA ILE A 495 -8.59 -6.71 0.13
C ILE A 495 -8.28 -6.32 1.58
N PHE A 496 -6.99 -6.15 1.88
CA PHE A 496 -6.54 -5.64 3.18
C PHE A 496 -5.88 -4.27 3.00
N VAL A 497 -6.33 -3.31 3.81
CA VAL A 497 -5.85 -1.93 3.77
C VAL A 497 -5.20 -1.57 5.09
N HIS A 498 -4.21 -0.70 5.05
CA HIS A 498 -3.68 -0.08 6.26
C HIS A 498 -4.54 1.13 6.59
N LYS A 499 -5.19 1.10 7.75
CA LYS A 499 -6.12 2.14 8.21
C LYS A 499 -5.46 3.03 9.23
N GLU A 500 -5.43 4.32 8.93
CA GLU A 500 -5.06 5.38 9.86
C GLU A 500 -6.20 6.41 9.92
N GLY A 501 -6.50 6.93 11.12
CA GLY A 501 -7.58 7.90 11.31
C GLY A 501 -8.99 7.30 11.14
N GLU A 502 -9.99 8.14 11.33
CA GLU A 502 -11.40 7.77 11.45
C GLU A 502 -12.23 8.15 10.20
N LYS A 503 -11.57 8.46 9.07
CA LYS A 503 -12.24 8.91 7.85
C LYS A 503 -12.63 7.73 6.95
N GLY A 504 -13.74 7.89 6.24
CA GLY A 504 -14.25 6.99 5.23
C GLY A 504 -15.25 7.71 4.35
N PHE A 505 -15.42 7.28 3.11
CA PHE A 505 -16.39 7.90 2.19
C PHE A 505 -17.80 7.43 2.49
N GLU A 506 -18.75 8.35 2.44
CA GLU A 506 -20.17 8.05 2.53
C GLU A 506 -20.67 7.46 1.20
N PRO A 507 -21.64 6.52 1.24
CA PRO A 507 -22.33 6.09 0.05
C PRO A 507 -23.14 7.27 -0.51
N GLY A 508 -22.76 7.76 -1.68
CA GLY A 508 -23.49 8.83 -2.38
C GLY A 508 -24.59 8.30 -3.31
N ASP A 509 -25.18 9.19 -4.08
CA ASP A 509 -26.23 8.87 -5.08
C ASP A 509 -25.72 7.98 -6.22
N ASN A 510 -24.41 7.97 -6.47
CA ASN A 510 -23.78 7.09 -7.45
C ASN A 510 -23.51 5.71 -6.85
N PRO A 511 -24.27 4.65 -7.16
CA PRO A 511 -24.07 3.31 -6.58
C PRO A 511 -22.77 2.65 -7.03
N PHE A 512 -22.06 3.23 -8.00
CA PHE A 512 -20.78 2.73 -8.53
C PHE A 512 -19.59 3.62 -8.12
N GLY A 513 -19.83 4.64 -7.29
CA GLY A 513 -18.82 5.61 -6.87
C GLY A 513 -17.82 5.05 -5.84
N ILE A 514 -18.23 4.06 -5.04
CA ILE A 514 -17.37 3.39 -4.06
C ILE A 514 -16.80 2.11 -4.67
N VAL A 515 -15.49 2.09 -4.89
CA VAL A 515 -14.77 0.96 -5.50
C VAL A 515 -14.29 -0.04 -4.46
N VAL A 516 -13.84 0.46 -3.30
CA VAL A 516 -13.45 -0.34 -2.14
C VAL A 516 -14.18 0.20 -0.93
N ARG A 517 -14.83 -0.68 -0.16
CA ARG A 517 -15.44 -0.35 1.13
C ARG A 517 -14.86 -1.21 2.24
N TYR A 518 -14.83 -0.70 3.45
CA TYR A 518 -14.49 -1.53 4.61
C TYR A 518 -15.53 -2.64 4.80
N ALA A 519 -15.09 -3.81 5.25
CA ALA A 519 -16.00 -4.93 5.53
C ALA A 519 -16.93 -4.60 6.71
N ASP A 520 -17.99 -5.38 6.88
CA ASP A 520 -18.95 -5.21 8.00
C ASP A 520 -18.29 -5.45 9.36
N THR A 521 -17.24 -6.27 9.42
CA THR A 521 -16.33 -6.47 10.55
C THR A 521 -14.90 -6.19 10.07
N PRO A 522 -14.49 -4.91 10.07
CA PRO A 522 -13.32 -4.53 9.28
C PRO A 522 -11.97 -4.87 9.94
N LEU A 523 -11.86 -4.96 11.26
CA LEU A 523 -10.58 -5.17 11.94
C LEU A 523 -10.03 -6.58 11.66
N ALA A 524 -8.92 -6.64 10.93
CA ALA A 524 -8.21 -7.89 10.62
C ALA A 524 -6.95 -8.07 11.49
N SER A 525 -6.31 -6.98 11.93
CA SER A 525 -5.13 -7.02 12.80
C SER A 525 -4.89 -5.65 13.42
N GLY A 526 -4.43 -5.60 14.65
CA GLY A 526 -4.20 -4.36 15.40
C GLY A 526 -5.35 -3.97 16.29
N TYR A 527 -5.54 -2.68 16.50
CA TYR A 527 -6.53 -2.10 17.39
C TYR A 527 -7.31 -0.96 16.73
N ALA A 528 -8.62 -0.98 16.94
CA ALA A 528 -9.52 0.14 16.76
C ALA A 528 -10.65 0.00 17.79
N SER A 529 -11.15 1.11 18.35
CA SER A 529 -12.24 1.08 19.31
C SER A 529 -13.54 0.54 18.67
N ALA A 530 -14.44 0.00 19.48
CA ALA A 530 -15.73 -0.51 19.00
C ALA A 530 -16.52 0.59 18.28
N THR A 531 -16.50 1.81 18.78
CA THR A 531 -17.12 3.00 18.17
C THR A 531 -16.57 3.27 16.78
N ASN A 532 -15.25 3.27 16.62
CA ASN A 532 -14.63 3.47 15.32
C ASN A 532 -14.89 2.33 14.33
N LEU A 533 -14.95 1.09 14.81
CA LEU A 533 -15.30 -0.06 13.98
C LEU A 533 -16.74 0.04 13.45
N GLU A 534 -17.70 0.41 14.31
CA GLU A 534 -19.09 0.60 13.92
C GLU A 534 -19.24 1.76 12.93
N ARG A 535 -18.60 2.90 13.22
CA ARG A 535 -18.62 4.10 12.38
C ARG A 535 -18.07 3.85 10.97
N LEU A 536 -17.02 3.04 10.84
CA LEU A 536 -16.34 2.76 9.57
C LEU A 536 -16.90 1.56 8.83
N SER A 537 -17.70 0.71 9.48
CA SER A 537 -18.31 -0.46 8.85
C SER A 537 -19.07 -0.07 7.58
N GLY A 538 -18.73 -0.70 6.46
CA GLY A 538 -19.36 -0.46 5.16
C GLY A 538 -19.02 0.87 4.47
N LYS A 539 -18.30 1.80 5.13
CA LYS A 539 -17.86 3.06 4.51
C LYS A 539 -16.81 2.85 3.42
N GLY A 540 -16.72 3.81 2.48
CA GLY A 540 -15.77 3.73 1.38
C GLY A 540 -14.32 3.98 1.80
N MET A 541 -13.41 3.14 1.32
CA MET A 541 -11.96 3.37 1.37
C MET A 541 -11.46 4.06 0.10
N LEU A 542 -12.02 3.67 -1.05
CA LEU A 542 -11.71 4.24 -2.36
C LEU A 542 -12.99 4.69 -3.05
N ALA A 543 -13.06 5.98 -3.34
CA ALA A 543 -14.15 6.59 -4.09
C ALA A 543 -13.66 7.17 -5.42
N ALA A 544 -14.49 7.12 -6.46
CA ALA A 544 -14.16 7.63 -7.77
C ALA A 544 -15.39 8.28 -8.44
N ALA A 545 -15.17 9.43 -9.06
CA ALA A 545 -16.19 10.15 -9.82
C ALA A 545 -15.65 10.65 -11.15
N ARG A 546 -16.50 10.62 -12.18
CA ARG A 546 -16.27 11.33 -13.45
C ARG A 546 -16.70 12.78 -13.30
N VAL A 547 -15.84 13.70 -13.71
CA VAL A 547 -16.11 15.14 -13.69
C VAL A 547 -15.82 15.72 -15.07
N GLY A 548 -16.86 15.87 -15.89
CA GLY A 548 -16.69 16.20 -17.31
C GLY A 548 -15.92 15.11 -18.07
N ALA A 549 -14.84 15.47 -18.74
CA ALA A 549 -13.96 14.55 -19.44
C ALA A 549 -12.89 13.91 -18.51
N GLY A 550 -12.68 14.45 -17.30
CA GLY A 550 -11.70 13.99 -16.34
C GLY A 550 -12.29 13.15 -15.19
N SER A 551 -11.50 12.95 -14.15
CA SER A 551 -11.85 12.11 -13.01
C SER A 551 -11.24 12.62 -11.70
N VAL A 552 -11.96 12.39 -10.60
CA VAL A 552 -11.47 12.56 -9.24
C VAL A 552 -11.49 11.18 -8.57
N ILE A 553 -10.35 10.76 -8.02
CA ILE A 553 -10.15 9.46 -7.39
C ILE A 553 -9.56 9.70 -6.01
N LEU A 554 -10.26 9.28 -4.97
CA LEU A 554 -9.94 9.60 -3.60
C LEU A 554 -9.78 8.33 -2.74
N PHE A 555 -8.70 8.27 -2.00
CA PHE A 555 -8.40 7.22 -1.03
C PHE A 555 -8.52 7.80 0.38
N ALA A 556 -9.33 7.21 1.23
CA ALA A 556 -9.41 7.59 2.64
C ALA A 556 -8.12 7.27 3.40
N ASP A 557 -7.38 6.27 2.92
CA ASP A 557 -6.12 5.80 3.49
C ASP A 557 -4.95 5.98 2.51
N ASN A 558 -3.74 5.63 2.96
CA ASN A 558 -2.55 5.64 2.10
C ASN A 558 -2.37 4.28 1.39
N PRO A 559 -2.61 4.17 0.07
CA PRO A 559 -2.46 2.92 -0.66
C PRO A 559 -0.99 2.49 -0.85
N ASN A 560 -0.03 3.37 -0.55
CA ASN A 560 1.41 3.13 -0.72
C ASN A 560 2.16 3.00 0.61
N PHE A 561 1.43 2.86 1.72
CA PHE A 561 1.92 2.95 3.08
C PHE A 561 3.30 2.33 3.29
N ARG A 562 4.25 3.16 3.78
CA ARG A 562 5.66 2.83 4.07
C ARG A 562 6.35 2.04 2.96
N ALA A 563 5.94 2.23 1.71
CA ALA A 563 6.45 1.59 0.51
C ALA A 563 6.34 0.04 0.48
N TYR A 564 6.03 -0.64 1.59
CA TYR A 564 5.92 -2.09 1.65
C TYR A 564 4.48 -2.64 1.50
N TRP A 565 3.44 -1.80 1.57
CA TRP A 565 2.04 -2.24 1.44
C TRP A 565 1.69 -2.51 -0.03
N LEU A 566 2.12 -3.68 -0.56
CA LEU A 566 1.98 -4.00 -1.98
C LEU A 566 0.54 -4.36 -2.39
N GLY A 567 -0.29 -4.79 -1.42
CA GLY A 567 -1.66 -5.24 -1.67
C GLY A 567 -2.56 -4.18 -2.30
N THR A 568 -2.36 -2.90 -1.97
CA THR A 568 -3.17 -1.77 -2.45
C THR A 568 -2.53 -0.96 -3.57
N LYS A 569 -1.23 -1.15 -3.85
CA LYS A 569 -0.51 -0.39 -4.91
C LYS A 569 -1.14 -0.52 -6.29
N ARG A 570 -1.79 -1.65 -6.59
CA ARG A 570 -2.51 -1.82 -7.86
C ARG A 570 -3.70 -0.87 -8.00
N LEU A 571 -4.44 -0.57 -6.92
CA LEU A 571 -5.50 0.45 -6.94
C LEU A 571 -4.92 1.80 -7.38
N PHE A 572 -3.76 2.14 -6.85
CA PHE A 572 -3.07 3.39 -7.18
C PHE A 572 -2.59 3.41 -8.64
N SER A 573 -2.00 2.31 -9.15
CA SER A 573 -1.67 2.23 -10.59
C SER A 573 -2.90 2.25 -11.48
N ASN A 574 -4.00 1.59 -11.09
CA ASN A 574 -5.24 1.65 -11.85
C ASN A 574 -5.78 3.09 -11.93
N SER A 575 -5.58 3.89 -10.88
CA SER A 575 -5.92 5.32 -10.88
C SER A 575 -5.10 6.14 -11.88
N LEU A 576 -3.94 5.66 -12.30
CA LEU A 576 -3.11 6.31 -13.33
C LEU A 576 -3.48 5.86 -14.75
N PHE A 577 -3.71 4.56 -14.94
CA PHE A 577 -3.89 4.01 -16.28
C PHE A 577 -5.35 3.90 -16.70
N PHE A 578 -6.26 3.69 -15.74
CA PHE A 578 -7.68 3.42 -16.01
C PHE A 578 -8.64 4.50 -15.49
N ALA A 579 -8.12 5.66 -15.10
CA ALA A 579 -8.92 6.79 -14.62
C ALA A 579 -10.02 7.25 -15.59
N ARG A 580 -9.86 6.97 -16.87
CA ARG A 580 -10.82 7.35 -17.93
C ARG A 580 -11.66 6.17 -18.44
N ALA A 581 -11.38 4.95 -17.98
CA ALA A 581 -12.06 3.73 -18.44
C ALA A 581 -13.40 3.45 -17.73
N PHE A 582 -13.79 4.24 -16.74
CA PHE A 582 -15.11 4.16 -16.11
C PHE A 582 -15.99 5.35 -16.47
N SER A 583 -17.31 5.18 -16.43
CA SER A 583 -18.30 6.19 -16.79
C SER A 583 -19.23 6.50 -15.61
N SER A 584 -19.81 7.70 -15.61
CA SER A 584 -20.93 8.00 -14.70
C SER A 584 -22.17 7.20 -15.11
N PRO A 585 -23.02 6.82 -14.14
CA PRO A 585 -24.30 6.21 -14.46
C PRO A 585 -25.16 7.17 -15.30
N ALA A 586 -26.01 6.62 -16.15
CA ALA A 586 -26.99 7.43 -16.88
C ALA A 586 -27.90 8.19 -15.89
N PRO A 587 -28.25 9.45 -16.16
CA PRO A 587 -29.19 10.21 -15.33
C PRO A 587 -30.47 9.40 -15.10
N ARG A 588 -30.91 9.27 -13.87
CA ARG A 588 -32.24 8.69 -13.59
C ARG A 588 -33.30 9.58 -14.20
N PRO A 589 -34.30 9.06 -14.94
CA PRO A 589 -35.41 9.86 -15.36
C PRO A 589 -36.10 10.40 -14.09
N GLU A 590 -36.33 11.72 -14.08
CA GLU A 590 -37.14 12.34 -13.01
C GLU A 590 -38.48 11.62 -12.92
N LYS A 591 -38.89 11.21 -11.70
CA LYS A 591 -40.16 10.53 -11.47
C LYS A 591 -41.32 11.48 -11.54
#